data_28495a7e53aec00f920a7e6790eab7c2
#
_entry.id   28495a7e53aec00f920a7e6790eab7c2
#
_cell.length_a   1.000
_cell.length_b   1.000
_cell.length_c   1.000
_cell.angle_alpha   90.00
_cell.angle_beta   90.00
_cell.angle_gamma   90.00
#
_symmetry.space_group_name_H-M   'P 1'
#
loop_
_entity.id
_entity.type
_entity.pdbx_description
1 polymer ?
#
loop_
_entity_poly.entity_id
_entity_poly.type
_entity_poly.pdbx_seq_one_letter_code
_entity_poly.pdbx_strand_id
1 'polypeptide(L)'
;MSEAQMKHEQAYWNAYVQNHVPRAYPGMRDILWEQKRRGGLLCVVSHSLRQNILRDYRENGLPEPDMVFGWECPPGQRKPDPWSLRRIMDEYRLRSEQLLMLDDLKPGYDMAKSCGVDFAAVGWANDVAGIESFMRANCSLYFKTVGDLSDFLFNC
;
A
#
# COMPACT_ATOMS: atom_id res chain seq x y z
N MET A 1 12.44 21.87 -14.31
CA MET A 1 12.66 20.65 -15.12
C MET A 1 11.81 20.78 -16.38
N SER A 2 12.38 20.58 -17.57
CA SER A 2 11.63 20.66 -18.83
C SER A 2 10.75 19.43 -19.04
N GLU A 3 9.72 19.54 -19.90
CA GLU A 3 8.85 18.39 -20.22
C GLU A 3 9.64 17.21 -20.84
N ALA A 4 10.66 17.51 -21.63
CA ALA A 4 11.55 16.50 -22.21
C ALA A 4 12.38 15.78 -21.14
N GLN A 5 12.88 16.50 -20.13
CA GLN A 5 13.58 15.88 -18.99
C GLN A 5 12.66 14.99 -18.18
N MET A 6 11.42 15.42 -17.89
CA MET A 6 10.45 14.61 -17.17
C MET A 6 10.11 13.30 -17.92
N LYS A 7 9.92 13.37 -19.23
CA LYS A 7 9.68 12.18 -20.06
C LYS A 7 10.87 11.22 -20.08
N HIS A 8 12.09 11.76 -20.14
CA HIS A 8 13.30 10.95 -20.11
C HIS A 8 13.47 10.24 -18.76
N GLU A 9 13.32 10.96 -17.65
CA GLU A 9 13.40 10.38 -16.31
C GLU A 9 12.31 9.33 -16.07
N GLN A 10 11.09 9.59 -16.53
CA GLN A 10 9.99 8.61 -16.44
C GLN A 10 10.28 7.34 -17.24
N ALA A 11 10.84 7.48 -18.45
CA ALA A 11 11.22 6.33 -19.28
C ALA A 11 12.34 5.51 -18.62
N TYR A 12 13.36 6.18 -18.09
CA TYR A 12 14.45 5.54 -17.35
C TYR A 12 13.92 4.79 -16.11
N TRP A 13 13.08 5.45 -15.31
CA TRP A 13 12.46 4.84 -14.13
C TRP A 13 11.62 3.63 -14.49
N ASN A 14 10.79 3.72 -15.53
CA ASN A 14 9.97 2.60 -15.98
C ASN A 14 10.84 1.40 -16.41
N ALA A 15 11.91 1.64 -17.17
CA ALA A 15 12.84 0.59 -17.58
C ALA A 15 13.56 -0.04 -16.37
N TYR A 16 13.98 0.78 -15.40
CA TYR A 16 14.60 0.30 -14.17
C TYR A 16 13.66 -0.62 -13.39
N VAL A 17 12.42 -0.16 -13.12
CA VAL A 17 11.43 -0.93 -12.36
C VAL A 17 11.04 -2.21 -13.09
N GLN A 18 10.97 -2.22 -14.43
CA GLN A 18 10.69 -3.43 -15.20
C GLN A 18 11.76 -4.51 -15.03
N ASN A 19 13.02 -4.11 -14.87
CA ASN A 19 14.15 -5.03 -14.76
C ASN A 19 14.55 -5.36 -13.31
N HIS A 20 13.92 -4.73 -12.31
CA HIS A 20 14.26 -4.91 -10.91
C HIS A 20 13.01 -5.26 -10.10
N VAL A 21 12.94 -6.51 -9.65
CA VAL A 21 11.88 -6.95 -8.74
C VAL A 21 12.32 -6.65 -7.31
N PRO A 22 11.59 -5.78 -6.58
CA PRO A 22 11.90 -5.55 -5.18
C PRO A 22 11.61 -6.80 -4.35
N ARG A 23 12.40 -7.03 -3.32
CA ARG A 23 12.13 -8.10 -2.35
C ARG A 23 11.04 -7.65 -1.38
N ALA A 24 10.12 -8.53 -1.07
CA ALA A 24 9.18 -8.32 0.03
C ALA A 24 9.93 -8.21 1.36
N TYR A 25 9.43 -7.38 2.25
CA TYR A 25 9.98 -7.29 3.60
C TYR A 25 9.85 -8.65 4.33
N PRO A 26 10.89 -9.08 5.07
CA PRO A 26 10.84 -10.34 5.81
C PRO A 26 9.60 -10.42 6.72
N GLY A 27 8.87 -11.53 6.65
CA GLY A 27 7.63 -11.73 7.40
C GLY A 27 6.35 -11.26 6.71
N MET A 28 6.41 -10.34 5.74
CA MET A 28 5.19 -9.86 5.04
C MET A 28 4.48 -10.96 4.27
N ARG A 29 5.23 -11.88 3.67
CA ARG A 29 4.62 -13.03 2.98
C ARG A 29 3.70 -13.84 3.91
N ASP A 30 4.16 -14.12 5.10
CA ASP A 30 3.43 -14.94 6.06
C ASP A 30 2.17 -14.21 6.55
N ILE A 31 2.26 -12.89 6.79
CA ILE A 31 1.11 -12.04 7.12
C ILE A 31 0.04 -12.10 6.02
N LEU A 32 0.43 -11.90 4.77
CA LEU A 32 -0.52 -11.86 3.66
C LEU A 32 -1.19 -13.22 3.42
N TRP A 33 -0.44 -14.31 3.53
CA TRP A 33 -1.01 -15.66 3.45
C TRP A 33 -1.92 -15.98 4.63
N GLU A 34 -1.56 -15.57 5.85
CA GLU A 34 -2.42 -15.77 7.02
C GLU A 34 -3.72 -14.98 6.91
N GLN A 35 -3.67 -13.75 6.40
CA GLN A 35 -4.86 -12.94 6.13
C GLN A 35 -5.80 -13.67 5.15
N LYS A 36 -5.28 -14.21 4.06
CA LYS A 36 -6.07 -14.98 3.08
C LYS A 36 -6.62 -16.27 3.69
N ARG A 37 -5.82 -16.99 4.47
CA ARG A 37 -6.23 -18.22 5.14
C ARG A 37 -7.39 -18.01 6.12
N ARG A 38 -7.45 -16.84 6.75
CA ARG A 38 -8.56 -16.41 7.63
C ARG A 38 -9.78 -15.88 6.87
N GLY A 39 -9.77 -15.90 5.54
CA GLY A 39 -10.86 -15.40 4.70
C GLY A 39 -10.86 -13.89 4.51
N GLY A 40 -9.78 -13.22 4.88
CA GLY A 40 -9.61 -11.78 4.67
C GLY A 40 -9.29 -11.42 3.22
N LEU A 41 -9.61 -10.19 2.85
CA LEU A 41 -9.30 -9.62 1.54
C LEU A 41 -7.95 -8.92 1.55
N LEU A 42 -7.29 -8.92 0.39
CA LEU A 42 -6.04 -8.18 0.14
C LEU A 42 -6.25 -7.26 -1.06
N CYS A 43 -6.21 -5.96 -0.82
CA CYS A 43 -6.31 -4.95 -1.87
C CYS A 43 -5.05 -4.10 -1.90
N VAL A 44 -4.60 -3.73 -3.09
CA VAL A 44 -3.40 -2.91 -3.27
C VAL A 44 -3.76 -1.60 -3.93
N VAL A 45 -3.32 -0.49 -3.32
CA VAL A 45 -3.43 0.87 -3.86
C VAL A 45 -2.04 1.47 -3.92
N SER A 46 -1.51 1.69 -5.12
CA SER A 46 -0.11 2.08 -5.32
C SER A 46 0.04 3.12 -6.43
N HIS A 47 1.13 3.88 -6.38
CA HIS A 47 1.59 4.71 -7.50
C HIS A 47 2.45 3.92 -8.52
N SER A 48 2.63 2.62 -8.31
CA SER A 48 3.26 1.73 -9.30
C SER A 48 2.26 1.28 -10.36
N LEU A 49 2.76 0.84 -11.52
CA LEU A 49 1.92 0.23 -12.56
C LEU A 49 1.36 -1.11 -12.07
N ARG A 50 0.09 -1.37 -12.36
CA ARG A 50 -0.60 -2.60 -11.97
C ARG A 50 0.18 -3.86 -12.37
N GLN A 51 0.70 -3.89 -13.59
CA GLN A 51 1.50 -5.01 -14.09
C GLN A 51 2.75 -5.28 -13.24
N ASN A 52 3.41 -4.23 -12.74
CA ASN A 52 4.58 -4.36 -11.87
C ASN A 52 4.18 -4.90 -10.50
N ILE A 53 3.07 -4.40 -9.94
CA ILE A 53 2.53 -4.88 -8.65
C ILE A 53 2.25 -6.39 -8.73
N LEU A 54 1.52 -6.83 -9.75
CA LEU A 54 1.17 -8.25 -9.92
C LEU A 54 2.41 -9.12 -10.16
N ARG A 55 3.39 -8.64 -10.94
CA ARG A 55 4.67 -9.32 -11.11
C ARG A 55 5.40 -9.46 -9.77
N ASP A 56 5.51 -8.37 -9.01
CA ASP A 56 6.25 -8.34 -7.74
C ASP A 56 5.61 -9.26 -6.71
N TYR A 57 4.29 -9.33 -6.65
CA TYR A 57 3.56 -10.28 -5.82
C TYR A 57 3.89 -11.72 -6.20
N ARG A 58 3.82 -12.06 -7.48
CA ARG A 58 4.12 -13.40 -7.97
C ARG A 58 5.57 -13.81 -7.71
N GLU A 59 6.53 -12.95 -8.07
CA GLU A 59 7.96 -13.24 -7.93
C GLU A 59 8.41 -13.38 -6.46
N ASN A 60 7.69 -12.73 -5.52
CA ASN A 60 7.92 -12.89 -4.08
C ASN A 60 7.08 -14.01 -3.44
N GLY A 61 6.29 -14.75 -4.22
CA GLY A 61 5.41 -15.81 -3.69
C GLY A 61 4.34 -15.29 -2.74
N LEU A 62 3.88 -14.05 -2.93
CA LEU A 62 2.78 -13.45 -2.19
C LEU A 62 1.44 -13.94 -2.77
N PRO A 63 0.37 -13.99 -1.97
CA PRO A 63 -0.95 -14.33 -2.49
C PRO A 63 -1.47 -13.28 -3.46
N GLU A 64 -2.19 -13.69 -4.47
CA GLU A 64 -2.78 -12.77 -5.44
C GLU A 64 -3.75 -11.79 -4.75
N PRO A 65 -3.62 -10.48 -4.99
CA PRO A 65 -4.54 -9.50 -4.44
C PRO A 65 -5.94 -9.61 -5.05
N ASP A 66 -6.96 -9.39 -4.24
CA ASP A 66 -8.37 -9.38 -4.67
C ASP A 66 -8.70 -8.17 -5.54
N MET A 67 -8.09 -7.01 -5.25
CA MET A 67 -8.15 -5.80 -6.10
C MET A 67 -6.81 -5.09 -6.15
N VAL A 68 -6.49 -4.50 -7.29
CA VAL A 68 -5.26 -3.72 -7.50
C VAL A 68 -5.58 -2.42 -8.22
N PHE A 69 -5.21 -1.29 -7.61
CA PHE A 69 -5.28 0.05 -8.16
C PHE A 69 -3.86 0.60 -8.33
N GLY A 70 -3.46 0.77 -9.57
CA GLY A 70 -2.13 1.24 -9.95
C GLY A 70 -2.15 2.64 -10.53
N TRP A 71 -1.00 3.03 -11.09
CA TRP A 71 -0.82 4.33 -11.75
C TRP A 71 -1.74 4.54 -12.96
N GLU A 72 -2.28 3.47 -13.55
CA GLU A 72 -3.23 3.54 -14.67
C GLU A 72 -4.58 4.15 -14.29
N CYS A 73 -4.93 4.20 -13.00
CA CYS A 73 -6.12 4.89 -12.55
C CYS A 73 -6.06 6.37 -12.98
N PRO A 74 -7.17 6.94 -13.46
CA PRO A 74 -7.21 8.34 -13.86
C PRO A 74 -6.82 9.30 -12.72
N PRO A 75 -6.38 10.53 -13.04
CA PRO A 75 -6.31 11.59 -12.04
C PRO A 75 -7.63 11.74 -11.28
N GLY A 76 -7.58 11.91 -9.95
CA GLY A 76 -8.76 11.91 -9.09
C GLY A 76 -9.23 10.52 -8.63
N GLN A 77 -8.52 9.45 -9.06
CA GLN A 77 -8.75 8.08 -8.55
C GLN A 77 -7.49 7.47 -7.92
N ARG A 78 -6.43 8.26 -7.78
CA ARG A 78 -5.15 7.85 -7.18
C ARG A 78 -4.99 8.44 -5.79
N LYS A 79 -4.14 7.85 -4.95
CA LYS A 79 -3.75 8.47 -3.67
C LYS A 79 -3.35 9.95 -3.88
N PRO A 80 -3.82 10.90 -3.08
CA PRO A 80 -4.59 10.76 -1.85
C PRO A 80 -6.13 10.72 -2.01
N ASP A 81 -6.68 10.67 -3.23
CA ASP A 81 -8.13 10.60 -3.43
C ASP A 81 -8.70 9.28 -2.89
N PRO A 82 -9.83 9.27 -2.14
CA PRO A 82 -10.39 8.08 -1.50
C PRO A 82 -11.11 7.12 -2.45
N TRP A 83 -11.11 7.37 -3.74
CA TRP A 83 -11.88 6.61 -4.72
C TRP A 83 -11.61 5.10 -4.65
N SER A 84 -10.34 4.70 -4.56
CA SER A 84 -9.98 3.27 -4.51
C SER A 84 -10.52 2.58 -3.26
N LEU A 85 -10.44 3.21 -2.08
CA LEU A 85 -10.99 2.65 -0.84
C LEU A 85 -12.52 2.57 -0.89
N ARG A 86 -13.18 3.61 -1.41
CA ARG A 86 -14.64 3.57 -1.63
C ARG A 86 -15.04 2.45 -2.59
N ARG A 87 -14.28 2.26 -3.67
CA ARG A 87 -14.52 1.19 -4.62
C ARG A 87 -14.37 -0.21 -4.01
N ILE A 88 -13.39 -0.40 -3.11
CA ILE A 88 -13.24 -1.64 -2.33
C ILE A 88 -14.44 -1.86 -1.44
N MET A 89 -14.86 -0.83 -0.68
CA MET A 89 -16.02 -0.93 0.20
C MET A 89 -17.31 -1.27 -0.58
N ASP A 90 -17.54 -0.64 -1.71
CA ASP A 90 -18.71 -0.89 -2.56
C ASP A 90 -18.70 -2.32 -3.13
N GLU A 91 -17.57 -2.77 -3.68
CA GLU A 91 -17.45 -4.09 -4.30
C GLU A 91 -17.72 -5.23 -3.31
N TYR A 92 -17.14 -5.13 -2.12
CA TYR A 92 -17.25 -6.18 -1.10
C TYR A 92 -18.31 -5.89 -0.04
N ARG A 93 -19.08 -4.81 -0.19
CA ARG A 93 -20.11 -4.38 0.77
C ARG A 93 -19.58 -4.22 2.19
N LEU A 94 -18.41 -3.59 2.31
CA LEU A 94 -17.74 -3.37 3.58
C LEU A 94 -18.01 -1.96 4.10
N ARG A 95 -18.04 -1.84 5.43
CA ARG A 95 -17.97 -0.54 6.11
C ARG A 95 -16.52 -0.13 6.32
N SER A 96 -16.29 1.16 6.55
CA SER A 96 -14.93 1.70 6.77
C SER A 96 -14.18 1.02 7.91
N GLU A 97 -14.88 0.64 9.00
CA GLU A 97 -14.30 -0.02 10.17
C GLU A 97 -13.84 -1.46 9.89
N GLN A 98 -14.17 -2.01 8.73
CA GLN A 98 -13.75 -3.34 8.31
C GLN A 98 -12.51 -3.32 7.41
N LEU A 99 -11.98 -2.12 7.14
CA LEU A 99 -10.74 -1.92 6.38
C LEU A 99 -9.64 -1.37 7.29
N LEU A 100 -8.43 -1.81 7.01
CA LEU A 100 -7.21 -1.22 7.55
C LEU A 100 -6.29 -0.85 6.39
N MET A 101 -5.99 0.43 6.22
CA MET A 101 -5.01 0.90 5.25
C MET A 101 -3.62 0.86 5.87
N LEU A 102 -2.68 0.16 5.23
CA LEU A 102 -1.26 0.12 5.58
C LEU A 102 -0.48 0.95 4.56
N ASP A 103 0.20 1.99 4.99
CA ASP A 103 1.06 2.81 4.11
C ASP A 103 2.16 3.49 4.94
N ASP A 104 3.25 3.87 4.29
CA ASP A 104 4.38 4.57 4.90
C ASP A 104 4.39 6.08 4.61
N LEU A 105 3.47 6.56 3.76
CA LEU A 105 3.46 7.94 3.28
C LEU A 105 2.13 8.67 3.51
N LYS A 106 2.24 9.98 3.66
CA LYS A 106 1.10 10.89 3.87
C LYS A 106 -0.05 10.73 2.87
N PRO A 107 0.15 10.49 1.55
CA PRO A 107 -0.98 10.30 0.63
C PRO A 107 -1.89 9.12 0.99
N GLY A 108 -1.35 8.02 1.54
CA GLY A 108 -2.15 6.90 2.05
C GLY A 108 -2.93 7.28 3.31
N TYR A 109 -2.30 8.01 4.23
CA TYR A 109 -2.96 8.54 5.41
C TYR A 109 -4.13 9.47 5.07
N ASP A 110 -3.90 10.46 4.18
CA ASP A 110 -4.93 11.40 3.76
C ASP A 110 -6.12 10.68 3.08
N MET A 111 -5.82 9.66 2.25
CA MET A 111 -6.83 8.83 1.60
C MET A 111 -7.71 8.10 2.62
N ALA A 112 -7.13 7.38 3.56
CA ALA A 112 -7.85 6.63 4.58
C ALA A 112 -8.70 7.55 5.45
N LYS A 113 -8.10 8.64 5.96
CA LYS A 113 -8.78 9.62 6.80
C LYS A 113 -9.98 10.26 6.12
N SER A 114 -9.90 10.55 4.81
CA SER A 114 -10.98 11.22 4.07
C SER A 114 -12.24 10.35 3.86
N CYS A 115 -12.15 9.03 4.09
CA CYS A 115 -13.29 8.12 4.00
C CYS A 115 -13.53 7.28 5.28
N GLY A 116 -12.88 7.66 6.39
CA GLY A 116 -13.12 7.05 7.71
C GLY A 116 -12.57 5.63 7.84
N VAL A 117 -11.59 5.25 6.99
CA VAL A 117 -10.91 3.97 7.08
C VAL A 117 -9.76 4.08 8.09
N ASP A 118 -9.59 3.07 8.93
CA ASP A 118 -8.48 2.99 9.86
C ASP A 118 -7.14 2.94 9.12
N PHE A 119 -6.16 3.68 9.66
CA PHE A 119 -4.83 3.78 9.06
C PHE A 119 -3.76 3.32 10.03
N ALA A 120 -2.88 2.45 9.55
CA ALA A 120 -1.68 2.03 10.24
C ALA A 120 -0.44 2.43 9.47
N ALA A 121 0.39 3.25 10.09
CA ALA A 121 1.67 3.65 9.53
C ALA A 121 2.71 2.53 9.68
N VAL A 122 3.44 2.26 8.60
CA VAL A 122 4.49 1.25 8.57
C VAL A 122 5.87 1.91 8.57
N GLY A 123 6.58 1.81 9.69
CA GLY A 123 7.84 2.51 9.91
C GLY A 123 9.09 1.77 9.39
N TRP A 124 8.94 0.57 8.86
CA TRP A 124 10.06 -0.19 8.27
C TRP A 124 10.32 0.14 6.79
N ALA A 125 9.41 0.86 6.15
CA ALA A 125 9.48 1.12 4.71
C ALA A 125 10.38 2.30 4.34
N ASN A 126 10.66 3.20 5.30
CA ASN A 126 11.59 4.32 5.11
C ASN A 126 12.22 4.75 6.44
N ASP A 127 13.33 5.47 6.37
CA ASP A 127 14.12 5.99 7.49
C ASP A 127 14.14 7.54 7.56
N VAL A 128 13.21 8.19 6.88
CA VAL A 128 13.13 9.65 6.82
C VAL A 128 12.50 10.20 8.11
N ALA A 129 13.29 10.87 8.95
CA ALA A 129 12.88 11.38 10.25
C ALA A 129 11.62 12.26 10.21
N GLY A 130 11.44 13.07 9.16
CA GLY A 130 10.25 13.90 9.00
C GLY A 130 8.97 13.09 8.75
N ILE A 131 9.08 11.97 8.03
CA ILE A 131 7.96 11.04 7.79
C ILE A 131 7.61 10.33 9.09
N GLU A 132 8.59 9.76 9.78
CA GLU A 132 8.37 9.12 11.08
C GLU A 132 7.70 10.05 12.08
N SER A 133 8.20 11.27 12.21
CA SER A 133 7.65 12.29 13.13
C SER A 133 6.19 12.60 12.79
N PHE A 134 5.87 12.78 11.50
CA PHE A 134 4.50 13.01 11.07
C PHE A 134 3.60 11.82 11.40
N MET A 135 4.02 10.59 11.07
CA MET A 135 3.22 9.39 11.29
C MET A 135 2.96 9.15 12.79
N ARG A 136 3.98 9.28 13.64
CA ARG A 136 3.82 9.13 15.09
C ARG A 136 2.91 10.18 15.72
N ALA A 137 2.90 11.39 15.18
CA ALA A 137 2.05 12.48 15.68
C ALA A 137 0.58 12.37 15.24
N ASN A 138 0.30 11.71 14.12
CA ASN A 138 -1.02 11.74 13.48
C ASN A 138 -1.73 10.37 13.39
N CYS A 139 -1.01 9.26 13.55
CA CYS A 139 -1.56 7.92 13.43
C CYS A 139 -1.68 7.25 14.79
N SER A 140 -2.84 6.68 15.08
CA SER A 140 -3.07 5.88 16.30
C SER A 140 -2.34 4.53 16.25
N LEU A 141 -2.11 3.99 15.05
CA LEU A 141 -1.37 2.76 14.83
C LEU A 141 -0.07 3.09 14.08
N TYR A 142 1.05 2.77 14.69
CA TYR A 142 2.38 2.88 14.08
C TYR A 142 3.18 1.62 14.41
N PHE A 143 3.53 0.87 13.39
CA PHE A 143 4.30 -0.36 13.51
C PHE A 143 5.74 -0.12 13.06
N LYS A 144 6.70 -0.28 13.96
CA LYS A 144 8.11 -0.10 13.63
C LYS A 144 8.66 -1.28 12.85
N THR A 145 8.13 -2.48 13.09
CA THR A 145 8.57 -3.72 12.44
C THR A 145 7.38 -4.49 11.86
N VAL A 146 7.68 -5.37 10.91
CA VAL A 146 6.68 -6.33 10.36
C VAL A 146 6.16 -7.27 11.46
N GLY A 147 6.99 -7.61 12.45
CA GLY A 147 6.61 -8.41 13.61
C GLY A 147 5.52 -7.73 14.43
N ASP A 148 5.67 -6.44 14.74
CA ASP A 148 4.67 -5.67 15.50
C ASP A 148 3.29 -5.68 14.79
N LEU A 149 3.28 -5.58 13.47
CA LEU A 149 2.05 -5.69 12.66
C LEU A 149 1.45 -7.10 12.77
N SER A 150 2.27 -8.14 12.66
CA SER A 150 1.83 -9.53 12.78
C SER A 150 1.16 -9.80 14.13
N ASP A 151 1.78 -9.34 15.19
CA ASP A 151 1.27 -9.50 16.56
C ASP A 151 -0.08 -8.77 16.72
N PHE A 152 -0.18 -7.55 16.21
CA PHE A 152 -1.43 -6.79 16.24
C PHE A 152 -2.57 -7.49 15.46
N LEU A 153 -2.27 -8.05 14.28
CA LEU A 153 -3.31 -8.65 13.43
C LEU A 153 -3.77 -10.02 13.90
N PHE A 154 -2.90 -10.80 14.54
CA PHE A 154 -3.14 -12.24 14.72
C PHE A 154 -3.02 -12.78 16.14
N ASN A 155 -2.44 -12.03 17.06
CA ASN A 155 -2.18 -12.47 18.44
C ASN A 155 -3.07 -11.76 19.48
N CYS A 156 -4.24 -11.25 19.06
CA CYS A 156 -5.26 -10.72 19.98
C CYS A 156 -6.14 -11.82 20.56
#